data_55f40421c822ea661a4bf1ab3920a62b
#
_entry.id   55f40421c822ea661a4bf1ab3920a62b
#
_cell.length_a   1.000
_cell.length_b   1.000
_cell.length_c   1.000
_cell.angle_alpha   90.00
_cell.angle_beta   90.00
_cell.angle_gamma   90.00
#
_symmetry.space_group_name_H-M   'P 1'
#
loop_
_entity.id
_entity.type
_entity.pdbx_description
1 polymer ?
#
loop_
_entity_poly.entity_id
_entity_poly.type
_entity_poly.pdbx_seq_one_letter_code
_entity_poly.pdbx_strand_id
1 'polypeptide(L)'
;VEPPKRQVVEFEADDQGTGDRLARIVGIQGYDTAKKQSFAATVDVSSNVVTDVRYISEGQAPINFPDVVRVITICKTDESWQNAMRARGVEDFTHVQIDPWPTGGYLHPSVPEGHRAMRAISFVREDKFDNGYARPVQGLIAHVDLTDEKIVFLEDHGVVELPPEHGRYQPE
;
A
#
# COMPACT_ATOMS: atom_id res chain seq x y z
N VAL A 1 -15.30 -7.28 -3.45
CA VAL A 1 -14.66 -6.17 -4.19
C VAL A 1 -14.26 -5.10 -3.21
N GLU A 2 -12.99 -4.69 -3.23
CA GLU A 2 -12.50 -3.59 -2.40
C GLU A 2 -13.16 -2.26 -2.77
N PRO A 3 -13.30 -1.35 -1.81
CA PRO A 3 -13.82 -0.01 -2.10
C PRO A 3 -12.87 0.73 -3.06
N PRO A 4 -13.40 1.60 -3.91
CA PRO A 4 -12.60 2.35 -4.86
C PRO A 4 -11.59 3.27 -4.16
N LYS A 5 -10.35 3.28 -4.63
CA LYS A 5 -9.26 4.08 -4.08
C LYS A 5 -9.20 5.48 -4.65
N ARG A 6 -9.69 5.64 -5.87
CA ARG A 6 -9.67 6.93 -6.58
C ARG A 6 -10.96 7.10 -7.34
N GLN A 7 -11.59 8.23 -7.14
CA GLN A 7 -12.71 8.69 -7.98
C GLN A 7 -12.22 9.85 -8.84
N VAL A 8 -12.47 9.76 -10.14
CA VAL A 8 -12.35 10.88 -11.07
C VAL A 8 -13.76 11.23 -11.49
N VAL A 9 -14.18 12.43 -11.24
CA VAL A 9 -15.49 12.95 -11.66
C VAL A 9 -15.27 13.85 -12.86
N GLU A 10 -15.75 13.44 -14.01
CA GLU A 10 -15.80 14.26 -15.21
C GLU A 10 -17.17 14.92 -15.32
N PHE A 11 -17.18 16.22 -15.55
CA PHE A 11 -18.39 16.98 -15.78
C PHE A 11 -18.40 17.40 -17.25
N GLU A 12 -19.33 16.87 -18.00
CA GLU A 12 -19.66 17.42 -19.31
C GLU A 12 -20.64 18.58 -19.11
N ALA A 13 -20.18 19.81 -19.42
CA ALA A 13 -21.06 20.95 -19.43
C ALA A 13 -21.80 20.98 -20.77
N ASP A 14 -23.11 20.91 -20.73
CA ASP A 14 -23.93 21.23 -21.88
C ASP A 14 -23.92 22.74 -22.08
N ASP A 15 -23.23 23.21 -23.12
CA ASP A 15 -23.04 24.61 -23.49
C ASP A 15 -24.34 25.24 -24.05
N GLN A 16 -25.40 24.45 -24.21
CA GLN A 16 -26.66 24.88 -24.86
C GLN A 16 -27.78 25.27 -23.88
N GLY A 17 -27.56 25.12 -22.58
CA GLY A 17 -28.54 25.52 -21.56
C GLY A 17 -29.90 24.81 -21.66
N THR A 18 -29.95 23.63 -22.24
CA THR A 18 -31.21 22.86 -22.47
C THR A 18 -31.78 22.24 -21.20
N GLY A 19 -31.12 22.42 -20.04
CA GLY A 19 -31.59 21.92 -18.77
C GLY A 19 -31.39 20.41 -18.61
N ASP A 20 -30.67 19.77 -19.51
CA ASP A 20 -30.33 18.36 -19.38
C ASP A 20 -29.39 18.15 -18.18
N ARG A 21 -29.68 17.11 -17.46
CA ARG A 21 -28.91 16.75 -16.26
C ARG A 21 -27.48 16.39 -16.66
N LEU A 22 -26.50 17.11 -16.16
CA LEU A 22 -25.09 16.79 -16.37
C LEU A 22 -24.82 15.34 -15.98
N ALA A 23 -24.25 14.56 -16.89
CA ALA A 23 -23.81 13.21 -16.59
C ALA A 23 -22.67 13.25 -15.58
N ARG A 24 -22.77 12.44 -14.52
CA ARG A 24 -21.69 12.28 -13.54
C ARG A 24 -21.02 10.94 -13.74
N ILE A 25 -19.92 10.95 -14.46
CA ILE A 25 -19.15 9.77 -14.76
C ILE A 25 -18.00 9.63 -13.76
N VAL A 26 -17.87 8.47 -13.11
CA VAL A 26 -16.86 8.19 -12.10
C VAL A 26 -16.03 7.01 -12.56
N GLY A 27 -14.71 7.19 -12.62
CA GLY A 27 -13.75 6.11 -12.79
C GLY A 27 -13.40 5.48 -11.44
N ILE A 28 -13.47 4.15 -11.36
CA ILE A 28 -13.20 3.37 -10.18
C ILE A 28 -12.04 2.41 -10.49
N GLN A 29 -11.10 2.30 -9.56
CA GLN A 29 -10.07 1.26 -9.59
C GLN A 29 -10.10 0.49 -8.27
N GLY A 30 -9.99 -0.83 -8.35
CA GLY A 30 -10.07 -1.68 -7.18
C GLY A 30 -9.43 -3.04 -7.40
N TYR A 31 -9.49 -3.85 -6.37
CA TYR A 31 -9.04 -5.23 -6.39
C TYR A 31 -10.20 -6.16 -6.04
N ASP A 32 -10.49 -7.10 -6.93
CA ASP A 32 -11.48 -8.15 -6.73
C ASP A 32 -10.82 -9.30 -5.98
N THR A 33 -11.13 -9.43 -4.69
CA THR A 33 -10.53 -10.46 -3.83
C THR A 33 -10.93 -11.87 -4.22
N ALA A 34 -12.12 -12.05 -4.79
CA ALA A 34 -12.61 -13.37 -5.22
C ALA A 34 -11.89 -13.84 -6.48
N LYS A 35 -11.62 -12.93 -7.40
CA LYS A 35 -10.89 -13.22 -8.64
C LYS A 35 -9.38 -13.04 -8.52
N LYS A 36 -8.91 -12.49 -7.40
CA LYS A 36 -7.50 -12.12 -7.17
C LYS A 36 -6.95 -11.25 -8.30
N GLN A 37 -7.71 -10.23 -8.71
CA GLN A 37 -7.37 -9.43 -9.86
C GLN A 37 -7.76 -7.96 -9.69
N SER A 38 -6.92 -7.06 -10.14
CA SER A 38 -7.23 -5.64 -10.21
C SER A 38 -8.23 -5.35 -11.32
N PHE A 39 -9.09 -4.35 -11.14
CA PHE A 39 -10.07 -3.93 -12.13
C PHE A 39 -10.15 -2.40 -12.22
N ALA A 40 -10.64 -1.93 -13.37
CA ALA A 40 -11.13 -0.58 -13.56
C ALA A 40 -12.58 -0.64 -14.01
N ALA A 41 -13.39 0.28 -13.52
CA ALA A 41 -14.79 0.39 -13.91
C ALA A 41 -15.18 1.86 -14.11
N THR A 42 -16.19 2.06 -14.95
CA THR A 42 -16.81 3.37 -15.16
C THR A 42 -18.27 3.29 -14.70
N VAL A 43 -18.67 4.28 -13.92
CA VAL A 43 -20.03 4.33 -13.34
C VAL A 43 -20.66 5.68 -13.69
N ASP A 44 -21.84 5.64 -14.28
CA ASP A 44 -22.70 6.80 -14.33
C ASP A 44 -23.47 6.91 -13.01
N VAL A 45 -23.08 7.84 -12.17
CA VAL A 45 -23.67 8.06 -10.86
C VAL A 45 -25.06 8.68 -10.98
N SER A 46 -25.39 9.35 -12.09
CA SER A 46 -26.69 9.94 -12.30
C SER A 46 -27.79 8.91 -12.52
N SER A 47 -27.44 7.81 -13.19
CA SER A 47 -28.33 6.68 -13.47
C SER A 47 -28.09 5.46 -12.57
N ASN A 48 -27.04 5.47 -11.75
CA ASN A 48 -26.55 4.32 -10.97
C ASN A 48 -26.22 3.09 -11.83
N VAL A 49 -25.66 3.31 -13.03
CA VAL A 49 -25.33 2.27 -13.98
C VAL A 49 -23.82 2.12 -14.09
N VAL A 50 -23.34 0.88 -13.98
CA VAL A 50 -21.97 0.54 -14.36
C VAL A 50 -21.93 0.40 -15.87
N THR A 51 -21.18 1.29 -16.54
CA THR A 51 -21.13 1.34 -18.00
C THR A 51 -19.98 0.54 -18.60
N ASP A 52 -18.90 0.34 -17.82
CA ASP A 52 -17.77 -0.48 -18.23
C ASP A 52 -17.12 -1.15 -17.01
N VAL A 53 -16.61 -2.37 -17.20
CA VAL A 53 -15.77 -3.09 -16.23
C VAL A 53 -14.71 -3.85 -16.98
N ARG A 54 -13.45 -3.57 -16.70
CA ARG A 54 -12.31 -4.30 -17.27
C ARG A 54 -11.36 -4.78 -16.17
N TYR A 55 -10.94 -6.02 -16.25
CA TYR A 55 -9.88 -6.56 -15.40
C TYR A 55 -8.51 -6.21 -15.98
N ILE A 56 -7.58 -5.87 -15.09
CA ILE A 56 -6.24 -5.42 -15.43
C ILE A 56 -5.32 -6.63 -15.31
N SER A 57 -4.70 -7.02 -16.43
CA SER A 57 -3.75 -8.15 -16.50
C SER A 57 -2.36 -7.76 -16.05
N GLU A 58 -1.99 -6.49 -16.23
CA GLU A 58 -0.67 -5.97 -15.86
C GLU A 58 -0.80 -4.83 -14.86
N GLY A 59 -0.01 -4.89 -13.80
CA GLY A 59 -0.04 -3.89 -12.74
C GLY A 59 -1.08 -4.18 -11.65
N GLN A 60 -1.17 -3.28 -10.70
CA GLN A 60 -2.06 -3.38 -9.55
C GLN A 60 -2.87 -2.11 -9.35
N ALA A 61 -4.05 -2.25 -8.79
CA ALA A 61 -4.83 -1.11 -8.32
C ALA A 61 -4.02 -0.29 -7.29
N PRO A 62 -4.24 1.03 -7.20
CA PRO A 62 -3.59 1.87 -6.20
C PRO A 62 -3.76 1.29 -4.79
N ILE A 63 -2.76 1.54 -3.94
CA ILE A 63 -2.81 1.14 -2.54
C ILE A 63 -3.90 1.92 -1.79
N ASN A 64 -4.48 1.30 -0.77
CA ASN A 64 -5.43 1.93 0.12
C ASN A 64 -4.97 1.81 1.58
N PHE A 65 -5.63 2.54 2.48
CA PHE A 65 -5.29 2.51 3.90
C PHE A 65 -5.41 1.11 4.52
N PRO A 66 -6.43 0.30 4.25
CA PRO A 66 -6.48 -1.10 4.68
C PRO A 66 -5.27 -1.93 4.25
N ASP A 67 -4.74 -1.75 3.03
CA ASP A 67 -3.51 -2.45 2.60
C ASP A 67 -2.32 -2.08 3.48
N VAL A 68 -2.17 -0.79 3.79
CA VAL A 68 -1.09 -0.30 4.65
C VAL A 68 -1.14 -0.98 6.02
N VAL A 69 -2.33 -1.01 6.64
CA VAL A 69 -2.52 -1.65 7.96
C VAL A 69 -2.20 -3.15 7.91
N ARG A 70 -2.61 -3.84 6.85
CA ARG A 70 -2.34 -5.27 6.67
C ARG A 70 -0.84 -5.54 6.54
N VAL A 71 -0.12 -4.77 5.73
CA VAL A 71 1.34 -4.92 5.59
C VAL A 71 2.04 -4.72 6.92
N ILE A 72 1.68 -3.67 7.67
CA ILE A 72 2.25 -3.42 9.00
C ILE A 72 2.01 -4.60 9.93
N THR A 73 0.78 -5.15 9.93
CA THR A 73 0.43 -6.30 10.77
C THR A 73 1.23 -7.54 10.37
N ILE A 74 1.29 -7.86 9.08
CA ILE A 74 2.02 -9.01 8.55
C ILE A 74 3.51 -8.91 8.95
N CYS A 75 4.17 -7.78 8.70
CA CYS A 75 5.58 -7.61 9.07
C CYS A 75 5.79 -7.78 10.58
N LYS A 76 4.98 -7.11 11.41
CA LYS A 76 5.16 -7.17 12.88
C LYS A 76 4.88 -8.55 13.47
N THR A 77 4.13 -9.42 12.79
CA THR A 77 3.82 -10.79 13.26
C THR A 77 4.72 -11.85 12.61
N ASP A 78 5.47 -11.51 11.58
CA ASP A 78 6.35 -12.43 10.88
C ASP A 78 7.65 -12.66 11.66
N GLU A 79 7.97 -13.92 11.94
CA GLU A 79 9.15 -14.28 12.73
C GLU A 79 10.47 -13.96 12.02
N SER A 80 10.51 -14.09 10.69
CA SER A 80 11.72 -13.78 9.92
C SER A 80 12.06 -12.30 9.96
N TRP A 81 11.06 -11.44 9.80
CA TRP A 81 11.21 -9.99 9.94
C TRP A 81 11.60 -9.62 11.37
N GLN A 82 10.96 -10.18 12.39
CA GLN A 82 11.30 -9.94 13.80
C GLN A 82 12.76 -10.31 14.10
N ASN A 83 13.22 -11.46 13.62
CA ASN A 83 14.59 -11.91 13.83
C ASN A 83 15.60 -10.99 13.14
N ALA A 84 15.30 -10.53 11.92
CA ALA A 84 16.12 -9.55 11.22
C ALA A 84 16.19 -8.20 11.95
N MET A 85 15.09 -7.77 12.57
CA MET A 85 15.05 -6.56 13.40
C MET A 85 15.86 -6.74 14.70
N ARG A 86 15.72 -7.88 15.39
CA ARG A 86 16.51 -8.18 16.60
C ARG A 86 18.01 -8.23 16.31
N ALA A 87 18.41 -8.80 15.16
CA ALA A 87 19.80 -8.79 14.73
C ALA A 87 20.39 -7.37 14.59
N ARG A 88 19.52 -6.36 14.41
CA ARG A 88 19.86 -4.93 14.35
C ARG A 88 19.67 -4.20 15.67
N GLY A 89 19.48 -4.93 16.77
CA GLY A 89 19.31 -4.39 18.13
C GLY A 89 17.92 -3.83 18.42
N VAL A 90 16.91 -4.15 17.61
CA VAL A 90 15.52 -3.72 17.85
C VAL A 90 14.73 -4.85 18.47
N GLU A 91 14.47 -4.76 19.79
CA GLU A 91 13.73 -5.78 20.55
C GLU A 91 12.24 -5.45 20.68
N ASP A 92 11.89 -4.17 20.76
CA ASP A 92 10.50 -3.70 20.86
C ASP A 92 10.04 -3.11 19.51
N PHE A 93 9.01 -3.71 18.95
CA PHE A 93 8.45 -3.29 17.66
C PHE A 93 7.27 -2.31 17.80
N THR A 94 6.91 -1.91 19.02
CA THR A 94 5.74 -1.06 19.29
C THR A 94 5.81 0.24 18.49
N HIS A 95 6.95 0.92 18.54
CA HIS A 95 7.17 2.20 17.86
C HIS A 95 7.87 2.08 16.50
N VAL A 96 8.15 0.85 16.03
CA VAL A 96 8.68 0.68 14.68
C VAL A 96 7.63 1.13 13.68
N GLN A 97 8.00 2.10 12.85
CA GLN A 97 7.22 2.51 11.70
C GLN A 97 7.56 1.61 10.53
N ILE A 98 6.54 1.07 9.90
CA ILE A 98 6.68 0.34 8.65
C ILE A 98 5.99 1.18 7.58
N ASP A 99 6.70 1.43 6.50
CA ASP A 99 6.26 2.24 5.37
C ASP A 99 6.05 1.35 4.14
N PRO A 100 4.81 1.00 3.83
CA PRO A 100 4.49 0.16 2.68
C PRO A 100 4.49 0.94 1.38
N TRP A 101 5.19 0.41 0.38
CA TRP A 101 5.31 0.98 -0.94
C TRP A 101 4.72 0.06 -2.01
N PRO A 102 4.05 0.61 -3.02
CA PRO A 102 3.62 -0.20 -4.16
C PRO A 102 4.84 -0.77 -4.89
N THR A 103 4.71 -1.97 -5.40
CA THR A 103 5.77 -2.63 -6.18
C THR A 103 5.90 -2.03 -7.58
N GLY A 104 4.92 -1.24 -8.03
CA GLY A 104 4.85 -0.79 -9.42
C GLY A 104 4.71 -1.97 -10.37
N GLY A 105 5.49 -1.97 -11.44
CA GLY A 105 5.57 -3.09 -12.38
C GLY A 105 6.63 -4.15 -12.00
N TYR A 106 7.28 -4.02 -10.84
CA TYR A 106 8.38 -4.90 -10.41
C TYR A 106 7.94 -5.79 -9.25
N LEU A 107 7.24 -6.86 -9.56
CA LEU A 107 6.94 -7.90 -8.58
C LEU A 107 8.17 -8.78 -8.35
N HIS A 108 8.43 -9.11 -7.08
CA HIS A 108 9.42 -10.13 -6.77
C HIS A 108 8.97 -11.49 -7.35
N PRO A 109 9.88 -12.31 -7.93
CA PRO A 109 9.50 -13.58 -8.54
C PRO A 109 8.78 -14.57 -7.62
N SER A 110 8.92 -14.42 -6.30
CA SER A 110 8.19 -15.21 -5.30
C SER A 110 6.73 -14.79 -5.12
N VAL A 111 6.29 -13.67 -5.71
CA VAL A 111 4.88 -13.26 -5.70
C VAL A 111 4.17 -13.93 -6.87
N PRO A 112 3.14 -14.74 -6.64
CA PRO A 112 2.38 -15.35 -7.71
C PRO A 112 1.72 -14.30 -8.61
N GLU A 113 1.54 -14.66 -9.89
CA GLU A 113 0.84 -13.80 -10.85
C GLU A 113 -0.58 -13.45 -10.36
N GLY A 114 -0.98 -12.22 -10.55
CA GLY A 114 -2.28 -11.70 -10.12
C GLY A 114 -2.39 -11.38 -8.64
N HIS A 115 -1.42 -11.79 -7.81
CA HIS A 115 -1.44 -11.46 -6.40
C HIS A 115 -1.14 -9.98 -6.17
N ARG A 116 -1.78 -9.43 -5.12
CA ARG A 116 -1.54 -8.08 -4.66
C ARG A 116 -0.35 -8.06 -3.72
N ALA A 117 0.67 -7.27 -4.04
CA ALA A 117 1.89 -7.22 -3.24
C ALA A 117 2.37 -5.80 -2.98
N MET A 118 3.13 -5.64 -1.89
CA MET A 118 3.78 -4.40 -1.51
C MET A 118 5.19 -4.67 -1.01
N ARG A 119 6.06 -3.66 -1.07
CA ARG A 119 7.34 -3.66 -0.38
C ARG A 119 7.21 -2.85 0.89
N ALA A 120 7.84 -3.30 1.96
CA ALA A 120 7.82 -2.61 3.24
C ALA A 120 9.23 -2.27 3.69
N ILE A 121 9.43 -0.99 4.03
CA ILE A 121 10.66 -0.45 4.60
C ILE A 121 10.37 -0.12 6.07
N SER A 122 11.34 -0.35 6.93
CA SER A 122 11.18 -0.15 8.37
C SER A 122 12.02 1.01 8.88
N PHE A 123 11.51 1.71 9.88
CA PHE A 123 12.18 2.81 10.57
C PHE A 123 11.99 2.63 12.07
N VAL A 124 13.03 2.92 12.85
CA VAL A 124 12.97 2.81 14.31
C VAL A 124 12.66 4.17 14.91
N ARG A 125 11.66 4.22 15.77
CA ARG A 125 11.34 5.37 16.61
C ARG A 125 11.55 4.99 18.06
N GLU A 126 11.95 5.93 18.88
CA GLU A 126 12.05 5.77 20.34
C GLU A 126 10.67 5.81 20.98
N ASP A 127 9.83 6.74 20.54
CA ASP A 127 8.46 6.90 21.01
C ASP A 127 7.53 7.45 19.90
N LYS A 128 6.28 7.71 20.25
CA LYS A 128 5.26 8.22 19.32
C LYS A 128 5.51 9.63 18.78
N PHE A 129 6.39 10.41 19.44
CA PHE A 129 6.70 11.80 19.07
C PHE A 129 8.00 11.91 18.26
N ASP A 130 8.75 10.81 18.16
CA ASP A 130 9.94 10.75 17.33
C ASP A 130 9.59 10.81 15.84
N ASN A 131 10.49 11.40 15.04
CA ASN A 131 10.32 11.40 13.59
C ASN A 131 10.36 9.98 13.04
N GLY A 132 9.27 9.59 12.37
CA GLY A 132 9.13 8.27 11.79
C GLY A 132 10.21 7.89 10.77
N TYR A 133 10.89 8.87 10.16
CA TYR A 133 11.83 8.66 9.07
C TYR A 133 13.29 8.95 9.43
N ALA A 134 13.60 9.32 10.66
CA ALA A 134 14.95 9.72 11.06
C ALA A 134 15.93 8.54 11.12
N ARG A 135 15.46 7.34 11.47
CA ARG A 135 16.30 6.16 11.71
C ARG A 135 15.87 4.99 10.83
N PRO A 136 16.24 4.98 9.54
CA PRO A 136 15.92 3.88 8.63
C PRO A 136 16.66 2.59 9.01
N VAL A 137 15.97 1.47 8.89
CA VAL A 137 16.57 0.13 8.97
C VAL A 137 17.14 -0.22 7.61
N GLN A 138 18.41 0.05 7.43
CA GLN A 138 19.07 -0.13 6.14
C GLN A 138 19.23 -1.62 5.80
N GLY A 139 19.15 -1.92 4.50
CA GLY A 139 19.39 -3.25 3.97
C GLY A 139 18.33 -4.28 4.32
N LEU A 140 17.14 -3.86 4.76
CA LEU A 140 16.03 -4.76 5.06
C LEU A 140 14.76 -4.30 4.35
N ILE A 141 14.26 -5.10 3.41
CA ILE A 141 13.02 -4.85 2.68
C ILE A 141 12.17 -6.11 2.71
N ALA A 142 10.93 -5.99 3.18
CA ALA A 142 9.98 -7.10 3.14
C ALA A 142 9.11 -7.02 1.88
N HIS A 143 9.07 -8.10 1.11
CA HIS A 143 8.13 -8.28 0.01
C HIS A 143 6.91 -9.03 0.54
N VAL A 144 5.81 -8.32 0.65
CA VAL A 144 4.57 -8.79 1.29
C VAL A 144 3.53 -9.11 0.24
N ASP A 145 3.07 -10.35 0.24
CA ASP A 145 1.90 -10.79 -0.51
C ASP A 145 0.64 -10.55 0.32
N LEU A 146 -0.16 -9.58 -0.10
CA LEU A 146 -1.43 -9.24 0.56
C LEU A 146 -2.56 -10.21 0.24
N THR A 147 -2.43 -11.00 -0.82
CA THR A 147 -3.42 -12.00 -1.19
C THR A 147 -3.34 -13.23 -0.29
N ASP A 148 -2.13 -13.67 0.02
CA ASP A 148 -1.86 -14.79 0.91
C ASP A 148 -1.48 -14.36 2.34
N GLU A 149 -1.41 -13.05 2.60
CA GLU A 149 -1.14 -12.44 3.91
C GLU A 149 0.17 -12.91 4.57
N LYS A 150 1.26 -12.88 3.80
CA LYS A 150 2.58 -13.33 4.26
C LYS A 150 3.72 -12.53 3.65
N ILE A 151 4.89 -12.54 4.29
CA ILE A 151 6.15 -12.17 3.67
C ILE A 151 6.58 -13.31 2.75
N VAL A 152 6.71 -13.04 1.46
CA VAL A 152 7.15 -14.03 0.47
C VAL A 152 8.66 -14.01 0.23
N PHE A 153 9.28 -12.88 0.53
CA PHE A 153 10.72 -12.71 0.46
C PHE A 153 11.15 -11.60 1.40
N LEU A 154 12.15 -11.86 2.20
CA LEU A 154 12.81 -10.87 3.04
C LEU A 154 14.19 -10.59 2.43
N GLU A 155 14.33 -9.43 1.81
CA GLU A 155 15.59 -8.95 1.27
C GLU A 155 16.42 -8.40 2.42
N ASP A 156 17.45 -9.15 2.82
CA ASP A 156 18.34 -8.78 3.92
C ASP A 156 19.79 -8.74 3.41
N HIS A 157 20.34 -7.55 3.30
CA HIS A 157 21.71 -7.28 2.87
C HIS A 157 22.74 -7.22 4.02
N GLY A 158 22.34 -7.69 5.18
CA GLY A 158 23.17 -7.70 6.38
C GLY A 158 22.88 -6.52 7.32
N VAL A 159 23.50 -6.59 8.50
CA VAL A 159 23.27 -5.63 9.56
C VAL A 159 24.03 -4.34 9.28
N VAL A 160 23.34 -3.23 9.21
CA VAL A 160 23.87 -1.89 9.24
C VAL A 160 23.44 -1.24 10.55
N GLU A 161 24.38 -0.58 11.23
CA GLU A 161 24.12 0.11 12.48
C GLU A 161 23.05 1.21 12.29
N LEU A 162 22.12 1.26 13.22
CA LEU A 162 21.09 2.29 13.19
C LEU A 162 21.69 3.68 13.46
N PRO A 163 21.21 4.73 12.76
CA PRO A 163 21.61 6.09 13.07
C PRO A 163 21.39 6.41 14.56
N PRO A 164 22.37 6.98 15.26
CA PRO A 164 22.26 7.22 16.71
C PRO A 164 21.31 8.37 17.05
N GLU A 165 21.09 9.30 16.12
CA GLU A 165 20.31 10.51 16.37
C GLU A 165 18.81 10.28 16.19
N HIS A 166 18.04 10.82 17.13
CA HIS A 166 16.58 10.86 17.07
C HIS A 166 16.11 12.14 16.37
N GLY A 167 15.06 12.01 15.59
CA GLY A 167 14.48 13.15 14.87
C GLY A 167 13.37 13.85 15.64
N ARG A 168 13.61 14.26 16.88
CA ARG A 168 12.62 15.03 17.63
C ARG A 168 12.56 16.46 17.14
N TYR A 169 11.42 16.86 16.62
CA TYR A 169 11.16 18.24 16.18
C TYR A 169 10.20 18.99 17.12
N GLN A 170 10.09 18.58 18.37
CA GLN A 170 9.31 19.34 19.34
C GLN A 170 10.13 20.55 19.81
N PRO A 171 9.57 21.77 19.80
CA PRO A 171 10.20 22.91 20.45
C PRO A 171 10.34 22.62 21.95
N GLU A 172 11.48 22.97 22.50
CA GLU A 172 11.76 22.88 23.94
C GLU A 172 10.77 23.74 24.75
#